data_d942c90b22a8ba88028a307f1729d5ad
#
_entry.id   d942c90b22a8ba88028a307f1729d5ad
#
_cell.length_a   1.000
_cell.length_b   1.000
_cell.length_c   1.000
_cell.angle_alpha   90.00
_cell.angle_beta   90.00
_cell.angle_gamma   90.00
#
_symmetry.space_group_name_H-M   'P 1'
#
loop_
_entity.id
_entity.type
_entity.pdbx_description
1 polymer ?
#
loop_
_entity_poly.entity_id
_entity_poly.type
_entity_poly.pdbx_seq_one_letter_code
_entity_poly.pdbx_strand_id
1 'polypeptide(L)'
;MVMTTSRKMMTIGIFVSSVQKELNEERAAIRDYIRTDPLLQIYFEPFLFEDLPALDRKPDELYLDEVDRCTIYLGIFGNEYGSENRQGFSPTELEFKRATEKSKYRLILVKGKDESKRHPKMQKLISRATPHVV
;
A
#
# COMPACT_ATOMS: atom_id res chain seq x y z
N MET A 1 17.84 -25.99 1.38
CA MET A 1 16.43 -26.25 1.76
C MET A 1 16.06 -25.52 3.03
N VAL A 2 16.70 -25.90 4.13
CA VAL A 2 16.46 -25.26 5.42
C VAL A 2 16.75 -23.77 5.37
N MET A 3 17.81 -23.37 4.70
CA MET A 3 18.20 -21.97 4.57
C MET A 3 17.17 -21.14 3.80
N THR A 4 16.51 -21.72 2.79
CA THR A 4 15.47 -21.03 2.04
C THR A 4 14.27 -20.73 2.94
N THR A 5 13.87 -21.68 3.79
CA THR A 5 12.79 -21.48 4.74
C THR A 5 13.12 -20.37 5.75
N SER A 6 14.36 -20.37 6.28
CA SER A 6 14.83 -19.35 7.20
C SER A 6 14.79 -17.95 6.59
N ARG A 7 15.19 -17.83 5.33
CA ARG A 7 15.15 -16.54 4.60
C ARG A 7 13.72 -16.02 4.50
N LYS A 8 12.76 -16.90 4.13
CA LYS A 8 11.35 -16.49 4.04
C LYS A 8 10.81 -15.99 5.37
N MET A 9 11.20 -16.64 6.47
CA MET A 9 10.76 -16.22 7.81
C MET A 9 11.35 -14.88 8.23
N MET A 10 12.41 -14.44 7.58
CA MET A 10 13.08 -13.18 7.91
C MET A 10 12.76 -12.05 6.94
N THR A 11 11.83 -12.28 6.00
CA THR A 11 11.48 -11.23 5.05
C THR A 11 10.70 -10.09 5.73
N ILE A 12 10.90 -8.90 5.19
CA ILE A 12 10.23 -7.68 5.66
C ILE A 12 8.99 -7.48 4.79
N GLY A 13 7.83 -7.44 5.43
CA GLY A 13 6.57 -7.22 4.71
C GLY A 13 6.38 -5.78 4.30
N ILE A 14 6.02 -5.56 3.05
CA ILE A 14 5.65 -4.25 2.50
C ILE A 14 4.18 -4.30 2.12
N PHE A 15 3.37 -3.46 2.75
CA PHE A 15 1.96 -3.32 2.39
C PHE A 15 1.81 -2.23 1.34
N VAL A 16 1.27 -2.59 0.17
CA VAL A 16 1.06 -1.63 -0.93
C VAL A 16 -0.38 -1.14 -0.88
N SER A 17 -0.55 0.15 -0.61
CA SER A 17 -1.85 0.79 -0.43
C SER A 17 -2.05 1.88 -1.48
N SER A 18 -3.17 1.82 -2.18
CA SER A 18 -3.56 2.83 -3.18
C SER A 18 -4.99 2.56 -3.64
N VAL A 19 -5.53 3.47 -4.43
CA VAL A 19 -6.78 3.21 -5.15
C VAL A 19 -6.47 2.25 -6.30
N GLN A 20 -6.88 1.00 -6.16
CA GLN A 20 -6.43 -0.09 -7.04
C GLN A 20 -6.83 0.15 -8.50
N LYS A 21 -8.06 0.62 -8.75
CA LYS A 21 -8.52 0.86 -10.12
C LYS A 21 -7.71 1.91 -10.86
N GLU A 22 -7.37 2.99 -10.17
CA GLU A 22 -6.59 4.07 -10.77
C GLU A 22 -5.14 3.68 -10.99
N LEU A 23 -4.56 2.93 -10.05
CA LEU A 23 -3.12 2.72 -9.96
C LEU A 23 -2.71 1.25 -10.12
N ASN A 24 -3.51 0.45 -10.80
CA ASN A 24 -3.23 -0.98 -10.94
C ASN A 24 -1.90 -1.26 -11.64
N GLU A 25 -1.52 -0.44 -12.62
CA GLU A 25 -0.25 -0.61 -13.33
C GLU A 25 0.94 -0.30 -12.42
N GLU A 26 0.84 0.78 -11.66
CA GLU A 26 1.89 1.18 -10.72
C GLU A 26 2.05 0.14 -9.61
N ARG A 27 0.93 -0.36 -9.09
CA ARG A 27 0.94 -1.42 -8.08
C ARG A 27 1.65 -2.67 -8.60
N ALA A 28 1.29 -3.11 -9.80
CA ALA A 28 1.91 -4.28 -10.41
C ALA A 28 3.40 -4.06 -10.68
N ALA A 29 3.78 -2.87 -11.13
CA ALA A 29 5.18 -2.55 -11.41
C ALA A 29 6.03 -2.62 -10.14
N ILE A 30 5.54 -2.09 -9.03
CA ILE A 30 6.25 -2.14 -7.75
C ILE A 30 6.38 -3.59 -7.27
N ARG A 31 5.27 -4.34 -7.32
CA ARG A 31 5.29 -5.76 -6.95
C ARG A 31 6.33 -6.53 -7.74
N ASP A 32 6.29 -6.40 -9.05
CA ASP A 32 7.17 -7.16 -9.93
C ASP A 32 8.62 -6.75 -9.75
N TYR A 33 8.88 -5.46 -9.55
CA TYR A 33 10.23 -4.98 -9.28
C TYR A 33 10.80 -5.60 -8.01
N ILE A 34 10.03 -5.62 -6.94
CA ILE A 34 10.49 -6.20 -5.66
C ILE A 34 10.73 -7.70 -5.81
N ARG A 35 9.83 -8.40 -6.50
CA ARG A 35 9.91 -9.86 -6.64
C ARG A 35 10.97 -10.35 -7.62
N THR A 36 11.41 -9.50 -8.54
CA THR A 36 12.37 -9.89 -9.57
C THR A 36 13.77 -9.32 -9.37
N ASP A 37 13.91 -8.26 -8.58
CA ASP A 37 15.25 -7.72 -8.27
C ASP A 37 16.02 -8.73 -7.41
N PRO A 38 17.26 -9.09 -7.80
CA PRO A 38 18.01 -10.12 -7.09
C PRO A 38 18.24 -9.83 -5.61
N LEU A 39 18.34 -8.55 -5.22
CA LEU A 39 18.56 -8.18 -3.84
C LEU A 39 17.24 -8.04 -3.08
N LEU A 40 16.27 -7.33 -3.66
CA LEU A 40 15.02 -7.04 -2.98
C LEU A 40 14.18 -8.29 -2.72
N GLN A 41 14.18 -9.25 -3.65
CA GLN A 41 13.41 -10.48 -3.47
C GLN A 41 13.84 -11.29 -2.26
N ILE A 42 15.09 -11.14 -1.83
CA ILE A 42 15.62 -11.87 -0.68
C ILE A 42 15.06 -11.30 0.63
N TYR A 43 14.92 -9.98 0.72
CA TYR A 43 14.63 -9.31 1.98
C TYR A 43 13.19 -8.84 2.11
N PHE A 44 12.47 -8.65 1.02
CA PHE A 44 11.15 -8.01 1.05
C PHE A 44 10.07 -8.89 0.43
N GLU A 45 8.89 -8.83 1.02
CA GLU A 45 7.70 -9.49 0.48
C GLU A 45 6.58 -8.46 0.36
N PRO A 46 6.16 -8.10 -0.86
CA PRO A 46 5.05 -7.17 -1.05
C PRO A 46 3.70 -7.86 -0.85
N PHE A 47 2.79 -7.20 -0.17
CA PHE A 47 1.39 -7.60 -0.07
C PHE A 47 0.54 -6.67 -0.92
N LEU A 48 -0.19 -7.27 -1.88
CA LEU A 48 -1.20 -6.60 -2.70
C LEU A 48 -2.46 -7.47 -2.65
N PHE A 49 -3.60 -6.86 -2.28
CA PHE A 49 -4.81 -7.66 -2.11
C PHE A 49 -5.27 -8.32 -3.41
N GLU A 50 -4.98 -7.72 -4.57
CA GLU A 50 -5.36 -8.28 -5.87
C GLU A 50 -4.61 -9.58 -6.20
N ASP A 51 -3.53 -9.88 -5.49
CA ASP A 51 -2.82 -11.17 -5.62
C ASP A 51 -3.50 -12.29 -4.85
N LEU A 52 -4.45 -11.97 -3.99
CA LEU A 52 -5.20 -12.97 -3.25
C LEU A 52 -6.18 -13.70 -4.17
N PRO A 53 -6.43 -15.00 -3.93
CA PRO A 53 -7.53 -15.69 -4.62
C PRO A 53 -8.85 -14.95 -4.41
N ALA A 54 -9.73 -14.98 -5.41
CA ALA A 54 -10.99 -14.23 -5.35
C ALA A 54 -11.82 -14.52 -4.10
N LEU A 55 -11.81 -15.77 -3.63
CA LEU A 55 -12.56 -16.18 -2.44
C LEU A 55 -12.00 -15.59 -1.14
N ASP A 56 -10.74 -15.17 -1.16
CA ASP A 56 -10.07 -14.62 0.02
C ASP A 56 -10.09 -13.10 0.05
N ARG A 57 -10.62 -12.47 -1.01
CA ARG A 57 -10.68 -11.01 -1.08
C ARG A 57 -11.87 -10.48 -0.30
N LYS A 58 -11.64 -9.37 0.41
CA LYS A 58 -12.71 -8.69 1.15
C LYS A 58 -13.48 -7.75 0.23
N PRO A 59 -14.82 -7.71 0.33
CA PRO A 59 -15.63 -6.82 -0.51
C PRO A 59 -15.28 -5.34 -0.38
N ASP A 60 -14.88 -4.90 0.82
CA ASP A 60 -14.54 -3.51 1.09
C ASP A 60 -13.09 -3.16 0.73
N GLU A 61 -12.29 -4.15 0.31
CA GLU A 61 -10.88 -3.99 -0.03
C GLU A 61 -10.04 -3.40 1.10
N LEU A 62 -10.47 -3.60 2.35
CA LEU A 62 -9.81 -3.06 3.54
C LEU A 62 -9.08 -4.17 4.29
N TYR A 63 -7.76 -4.06 4.37
CA TYR A 63 -6.89 -5.12 4.90
C TYR A 63 -6.06 -4.62 6.09
N LEU A 64 -6.73 -4.21 7.16
CA LEU A 64 -6.05 -3.65 8.34
C LEU A 64 -5.14 -4.68 9.03
N ASP A 65 -5.53 -5.94 9.06
CA ASP A 65 -4.69 -6.99 9.64
C ASP A 65 -3.36 -7.13 8.90
N GLU A 66 -3.39 -6.95 7.59
CA GLU A 66 -2.18 -7.01 6.78
C GLU A 66 -1.31 -5.77 6.98
N VAL A 67 -1.91 -4.61 7.23
CA VAL A 67 -1.17 -3.42 7.65
C VAL A 67 -0.46 -3.71 8.98
N ASP A 68 -1.15 -4.33 9.93
CA ASP A 68 -0.57 -4.68 11.23
C ASP A 68 0.63 -5.61 11.09
N ARG A 69 0.58 -6.55 10.15
CA ARG A 69 1.66 -7.52 9.93
C ARG A 69 2.86 -6.95 9.19
N CYS A 70 2.67 -5.89 8.41
CA CYS A 70 3.77 -5.32 7.63
C CYS A 70 4.73 -4.54 8.51
N THR A 71 5.94 -4.33 7.99
CA THR A 71 6.91 -3.42 8.58
C THR A 71 6.91 -2.08 7.87
N ILE A 72 6.71 -2.11 6.55
CA ILE A 72 6.71 -0.92 5.71
C ILE A 72 5.34 -0.76 5.06
N TYR A 73 4.77 0.43 5.20
CA TYR A 73 3.59 0.85 4.48
C TYR A 73 4.05 1.66 3.26
N LEU A 74 3.70 1.20 2.07
CA LEU A 74 4.01 1.90 0.82
C LEU A 74 2.71 2.40 0.23
N GLY A 75 2.47 3.70 0.32
CA GLY A 75 1.30 4.33 -0.24
C GLY A 75 1.60 4.93 -1.60
N ILE A 76 0.70 4.74 -2.57
CA ILE A 76 0.77 5.41 -3.85
C ILE A 76 -0.51 6.22 -3.97
N PHE A 77 -0.38 7.54 -3.91
CA PHE A 77 -1.52 8.44 -3.91
C PHE A 77 -1.61 9.18 -5.23
N GLY A 78 -2.75 9.06 -5.90
CA GLY A 78 -3.00 9.70 -7.18
C GLY A 78 -4.08 10.77 -7.09
N ASN A 79 -5.00 10.78 -8.06
CA ASN A 79 -6.08 11.76 -8.12
C ASN A 79 -7.36 11.27 -7.43
N GLU A 80 -7.64 9.98 -7.49
CA GLU A 80 -8.86 9.42 -6.92
C GLU A 80 -8.69 9.11 -5.44
N TYR A 81 -9.79 9.26 -4.70
CA TYR A 81 -9.79 8.98 -3.26
C TYR A 81 -10.19 7.53 -2.94
N GLY A 82 -10.99 6.92 -3.82
CA GLY A 82 -11.54 5.59 -3.61
C GLY A 82 -12.95 5.64 -3.03
N SER A 83 -13.55 4.48 -2.87
CA SER A 83 -14.91 4.35 -2.36
C SER A 83 -14.96 4.71 -0.88
N GLU A 84 -15.93 5.56 -0.50
CA GLU A 84 -16.07 5.99 0.88
C GLU A 84 -17.01 5.08 1.66
N ASN A 85 -16.66 4.81 2.92
CA ASN A 85 -17.56 4.13 3.83
C ASN A 85 -18.59 5.11 4.39
N ARG A 86 -19.41 4.68 5.36
CA ARG A 86 -20.45 5.53 5.97
C ARG A 86 -19.88 6.76 6.65
N GLN A 87 -18.65 6.69 7.16
CA GLN A 87 -17.98 7.81 7.82
C GLN A 87 -17.24 8.71 6.84
N GLY A 88 -17.23 8.38 5.54
CA GLY A 88 -16.58 9.17 4.51
C GLY A 88 -15.11 8.85 4.30
N PHE A 89 -14.62 7.69 4.75
CA PHE A 89 -13.24 7.28 4.59
C PHE A 89 -13.07 6.20 3.53
N SER A 90 -12.04 6.33 2.71
CA SER A 90 -11.67 5.29 1.75
C SER A 90 -10.81 4.22 2.43
N PRO A 91 -10.72 3.01 1.84
CA PRO A 91 -9.79 1.99 2.34
C PRO A 91 -8.36 2.49 2.41
N THR A 92 -7.91 3.24 1.39
CA THR A 92 -6.55 3.79 1.35
C THR A 92 -6.27 4.70 2.54
N GLU A 93 -7.20 5.60 2.88
CA GLU A 93 -7.01 6.48 4.03
C GLU A 93 -7.02 5.70 5.34
N LEU A 94 -7.92 4.74 5.50
CA LEU A 94 -7.98 3.92 6.72
C LEU A 94 -6.71 3.09 6.90
N GLU A 95 -6.14 2.59 5.82
CA GLU A 95 -4.89 1.85 5.86
C GLU A 95 -3.72 2.75 6.26
N PHE A 96 -3.66 3.95 5.70
CA PHE A 96 -2.64 4.93 6.11
C PHE A 96 -2.78 5.30 7.58
N LYS A 97 -4.00 5.54 8.03
CA LYS A 97 -4.29 5.86 9.42
C LYS A 97 -3.82 4.74 10.33
N ARG A 98 -4.11 3.48 9.97
CA ARG A 98 -3.67 2.31 10.74
C ARG A 98 -2.14 2.24 10.80
N ALA A 99 -1.47 2.44 9.68
CA ALA A 99 -0.01 2.43 9.63
C ALA A 99 0.57 3.52 10.53
N THR A 100 -0.08 4.69 10.60
CA THR A 100 0.32 5.78 11.48
C THR A 100 0.12 5.41 12.95
N GLU A 101 -1.03 4.85 13.30
CA GLU A 101 -1.32 4.42 14.68
C GLU A 101 -0.35 3.35 15.16
N LYS A 102 0.09 2.47 14.26
CA LYS A 102 1.01 1.37 14.57
C LYS A 102 2.47 1.76 14.37
N SER A 103 2.76 3.01 14.05
CA SER A 103 4.12 3.52 13.86
C SER A 103 4.93 2.74 12.83
N LYS A 104 4.28 2.33 11.75
CA LYS A 104 4.97 1.65 10.64
C LYS A 104 5.86 2.65 9.90
N TYR A 105 6.92 2.14 9.25
CA TYR A 105 7.65 2.93 8.29
C TYR A 105 6.73 3.23 7.12
N ARG A 106 6.59 4.50 6.76
CA ARG A 106 5.63 4.93 5.74
C ARG A 106 6.39 5.62 4.62
N LEU A 107 6.32 5.01 3.44
CA LEU A 107 6.85 5.60 2.21
C LEU A 107 5.68 5.97 1.33
N ILE A 108 5.61 7.22 0.92
CA ILE A 108 4.49 7.73 0.13
C ILE A 108 5.02 8.23 -1.22
N LEU A 109 4.47 7.69 -2.28
CA LEU A 109 4.71 8.12 -3.64
C LEU A 109 3.47 8.86 -4.13
N VAL A 110 3.63 10.06 -4.65
CA VAL A 110 2.52 10.85 -5.17
C VAL A 110 2.60 10.89 -6.69
N LYS A 111 1.54 10.44 -7.34
CA LYS A 111 1.47 10.47 -8.80
C LYS A 111 0.73 11.70 -9.26
N GLY A 112 1.29 12.41 -10.23
CA GLY A 112 0.67 13.56 -10.87
C GLY A 112 1.05 14.87 -10.21
N LYS A 113 1.05 15.91 -11.02
CA LYS A 113 1.41 17.28 -10.61
C LYS A 113 0.21 18.22 -10.68
N ASP A 114 -0.84 17.82 -11.39
CA ASP A 114 -2.03 18.66 -11.58
C ASP A 114 -3.02 18.43 -10.45
N GLU A 115 -2.92 19.25 -9.41
CA GLU A 115 -3.78 19.16 -8.25
C GLU A 115 -5.24 19.48 -8.55
N SER A 116 -5.53 20.17 -9.68
CA SER A 116 -6.89 20.53 -10.04
C SER A 116 -7.77 19.31 -10.32
N LYS A 117 -7.18 18.19 -10.71
CA LYS A 117 -7.89 16.94 -10.99
C LYS A 117 -7.96 16.02 -9.78
N ARG A 118 -7.33 16.40 -8.68
CA ARG A 118 -7.23 15.55 -7.50
C ARG A 118 -8.45 15.72 -6.62
N HIS A 119 -8.98 14.59 -6.13
CA HIS A 119 -10.09 14.60 -5.19
C HIS A 119 -9.68 15.40 -3.93
N PRO A 120 -10.56 16.29 -3.41
CA PRO A 120 -10.21 17.11 -2.24
C PRO A 120 -9.78 16.29 -1.02
N LYS A 121 -10.41 15.15 -0.77
CA LYS A 121 -10.03 14.29 0.36
C LYS A 121 -8.66 13.65 0.15
N MET A 122 -8.30 13.32 -1.10
CA MET A 122 -6.97 12.82 -1.40
C MET A 122 -5.93 13.91 -1.20
N GLN A 123 -6.23 15.14 -1.60
CA GLN A 123 -5.33 16.28 -1.37
C GLN A 123 -5.06 16.48 0.12
N LYS A 124 -6.09 16.37 0.96
CA LYS A 124 -5.93 16.46 2.41
C LYS A 124 -5.10 15.31 2.97
N LEU A 125 -5.31 14.11 2.46
CA LEU A 125 -4.53 12.95 2.87
C LEU A 125 -3.06 13.14 2.54
N ILE A 126 -2.74 13.59 1.33
CA ILE A 126 -1.37 13.87 0.90
C ILE A 126 -0.74 14.93 1.80
N SER A 127 -1.48 15.97 2.16
CA SER A 127 -0.96 17.01 3.06
C SER A 127 -0.55 16.45 4.42
N ARG A 128 -1.33 15.52 4.97
CA ARG A 128 -0.98 14.86 6.23
C ARG A 128 0.18 13.90 6.08
N ALA A 129 0.35 13.31 4.90
CA ALA A 129 1.40 12.34 4.61
C ALA A 129 2.71 13.00 4.16
N THR A 130 2.75 14.32 4.01
CA THR A 130 3.91 15.06 3.48
C THR A 130 5.24 14.67 4.11
N PRO A 131 5.38 14.47 5.44
CA PRO A 131 6.67 14.06 6.01
C PRO A 131 7.18 12.72 5.50
N HIS A 132 6.34 11.90 4.90
CA HIS A 132 6.68 10.56 4.41
C HIS A 132 6.75 10.48 2.90
N VAL A 133 6.52 11.60 2.19
CA VAL A 133 6.59 11.64 0.72
C VAL A 133 8.04 11.59 0.28
N VAL A 134 8.29 10.69 -0.67
CA VAL A 134 9.62 10.44 -1.21
C VAL A 134 9.85 11.27 -2.47
#